data_979a3626ef83f336ce622eaf39ff4907
#
_entry.id   979a3626ef83f336ce622eaf39ff4907
#
_cell.length_a   1.000
_cell.length_b   1.000
_cell.length_c   1.000
_cell.angle_alpha   90.00
_cell.angle_beta   90.00
_cell.angle_gamma   90.00
#
_symmetry.space_group_name_H-M   'P 1'
#
loop_
_entity.id
_entity.type
_entity.pdbx_description
1 polymer ?
#
loop_
_entity_poly.entity_id
_entity_poly.type
_entity_poly.pdbx_seq_one_letter_code
_entity_poly.pdbx_strand_id
1 'polypeptide(L)'
;MGGISAPVVAGAPLQSSAFSLLPPLSAKFNGYKETSDTVMAFNQITLNPSGIVRLLGAMAFFLVLASIVGQLSLYLTGPDHIDTLIQLFYIDAERNFPTIFSTLLLLFASLLLLAITLVERRRAGSAVSDWALLSLGFLCMAADEGWQFHERLMKPMYRLLGVENLGIFYFPWVIPGIALVLVLGLYFSKFLLHLPAKTRRNFLLAGTLYIGGAVGVELITGRYADVNGMYNLTYSMLATVEESLEMAGAIVFIRALLAYIVDNYREVRLRFGAFGPGNR
;
A
#
# COMPACT_ATOMS: atom_id res chain seq x y z
N MET A 1 -73.23 -11.67 33.53
CA MET A 1 -73.00 -12.23 34.82
C MET A 1 -71.64 -11.87 35.28
N GLY A 2 -71.56 -10.95 36.03
CA GLY A 2 -71.46 -10.63 37.43
C GLY A 2 -69.98 -10.39 37.72
N GLY A 3 -69.48 -9.25 37.97
CA GLY A 3 -69.68 -8.22 38.95
C GLY A 3 -68.85 -8.50 40.19
N ILE A 4 -68.02 -7.56 40.59
CA ILE A 4 -67.95 -6.81 41.85
C ILE A 4 -66.52 -6.35 42.05
N SER A 5 -66.19 -5.13 41.91
CA SER A 5 -66.03 -3.90 42.72
C SER A 5 -65.33 -4.07 44.09
N ALA A 6 -64.18 -3.40 44.21
CA ALA A 6 -63.62 -2.52 45.24
C ALA A 6 -63.88 -2.81 46.76
N PRO A 7 -63.12 -2.22 47.73
CA PRO A 7 -62.69 -0.83 47.79
C PRO A 7 -61.29 -0.53 48.44
N VAL A 8 -60.91 0.72 48.29
CA VAL A 8 -59.95 1.58 48.95
C VAL A 8 -60.06 1.59 50.47
N VAL A 9 -58.91 1.63 51.19
CA VAL A 9 -58.85 2.27 52.54
C VAL A 9 -57.55 3.05 52.62
N ALA A 10 -57.69 4.34 52.91
CA ALA A 10 -56.70 5.31 53.21
C ALA A 10 -56.24 5.19 54.68
N GLY A 11 -55.03 5.59 54.98
CA GLY A 11 -54.50 5.79 56.32
C GLY A 11 -53.24 6.57 56.32
N ALA A 12 -53.34 7.85 56.68
CA ALA A 12 -52.22 8.78 56.93
C ALA A 12 -51.83 8.69 58.41
N PRO A 13 -51.00 9.61 58.97
CA PRO A 13 -49.51 9.48 59.09
C PRO A 13 -49.13 9.42 60.58
N LEU A 14 -47.90 9.01 60.88
CA LEU A 14 -47.31 9.24 62.23
C LEU A 14 -45.93 9.90 62.08
N GLN A 15 -45.92 11.14 62.55
CA GLN A 15 -44.71 11.86 62.93
C GLN A 15 -44.08 11.18 64.15
N SER A 16 -42.77 11.05 64.17
CA SER A 16 -41.99 11.08 65.41
C SER A 16 -40.56 11.56 65.13
N SER A 17 -40.34 12.67 65.67
CA SER A 17 -39.16 13.52 65.92
C SER A 17 -38.01 12.78 66.59
N ALA A 18 -36.84 13.40 66.35
CA ALA A 18 -35.63 13.45 67.16
C ALA A 18 -34.62 12.32 66.99
N PHE A 19 -33.54 12.61 66.29
CA PHE A 19 -32.20 12.59 66.86
C PHE A 19 -31.27 13.43 65.97
N SER A 20 -31.03 14.64 66.35
CA SER A 20 -29.94 15.51 65.92
C SER A 20 -28.67 15.13 66.69
N LEU A 21 -27.53 15.34 66.05
CA LEU A 21 -26.16 15.43 66.57
C LEU A 21 -25.20 14.31 66.10
N LEU A 22 -24.73 14.46 64.87
CA LEU A 22 -23.31 14.17 64.55
C LEU A 22 -22.89 15.05 63.38
N PRO A 23 -21.69 15.71 63.40
CA PRO A 23 -21.26 16.64 62.38
C PRO A 23 -20.88 15.87 61.10
N PRO A 24 -20.97 16.48 59.89
CA PRO A 24 -20.61 15.85 58.64
C PRO A 24 -19.09 15.67 58.55
N LEU A 25 -18.67 14.44 58.44
CA LEU A 25 -17.33 14.03 57.98
C LEU A 25 -17.15 14.33 56.47
N SER A 26 -17.11 15.63 56.15
CA SER A 26 -16.80 16.09 54.79
C SER A 26 -15.58 17.01 54.77
N ALA A 27 -14.45 16.53 55.31
CA ALA A 27 -13.21 17.22 55.12
C ALA A 27 -12.06 16.23 55.30
N LYS A 28 -11.72 15.46 54.26
CA LYS A 28 -10.41 14.88 53.97
C LYS A 28 -10.47 13.78 52.88
N PHE A 29 -10.94 14.10 51.71
CA PHE A 29 -10.63 13.33 50.50
C PHE A 29 -10.60 14.27 49.27
N ASN A 30 -9.88 15.34 49.37
CA ASN A 30 -9.62 16.24 48.24
C ASN A 30 -8.14 16.21 47.87
N GLY A 31 -7.58 15.03 47.68
CA GLY A 31 -6.18 14.85 47.38
C GLY A 31 -5.81 13.72 46.41
N TYR A 32 -6.78 13.08 45.79
CA TYR A 32 -6.50 11.97 44.84
C TYR A 32 -7.30 12.06 43.56
N LYS A 33 -7.53 13.23 43.01
CA LYS A 33 -8.25 13.38 41.73
C LYS A 33 -7.46 14.11 40.64
N GLU A 34 -6.17 14.25 40.81
CA GLU A 34 -5.33 15.00 39.84
C GLU A 34 -4.14 14.20 39.29
N THR A 35 -4.10 12.89 39.43
CA THR A 35 -3.00 12.07 38.87
C THR A 35 -3.43 11.04 37.85
N SER A 36 -4.70 11.03 37.42
CA SER A 36 -5.14 10.11 36.35
C SER A 36 -5.27 10.75 34.98
N ASP A 37 -5.13 12.07 34.84
CA ASP A 37 -5.19 12.76 33.54
C ASP A 37 -3.82 12.96 32.89
N THR A 38 -2.73 12.51 33.53
CA THR A 38 -1.40 12.48 32.91
C THR A 38 -1.09 11.15 32.24
N VAL A 39 -2.09 10.26 32.08
CA VAL A 39 -1.93 9.01 31.35
C VAL A 39 -2.07 9.31 29.86
N MET A 40 -0.90 9.66 29.30
CA MET A 40 -0.59 9.44 27.88
C MET A 40 -1.49 10.19 26.90
N ALA A 41 -1.15 11.44 26.65
CA ALA A 41 -1.29 12.02 25.32
C ALA A 41 -0.47 11.14 24.36
N PHE A 42 -1.02 10.01 23.92
CA PHE A 42 -0.49 9.33 22.77
C PHE A 42 -0.58 10.33 21.62
N ASN A 43 0.57 10.76 21.13
CA ASN A 43 0.67 11.49 19.88
C ASN A 43 -0.17 10.74 18.85
N GLN A 44 -1.34 11.28 18.52
CA GLN A 44 -2.12 10.79 17.41
C GLN A 44 -1.31 11.15 16.17
N ILE A 45 -0.62 10.16 15.61
CA ILE A 45 0.04 10.31 14.32
C ILE A 45 -1.10 10.42 13.29
N THR A 46 -1.50 11.65 12.99
CA THR A 46 -2.43 11.90 11.90
C THR A 46 -1.67 11.77 10.59
N LEU A 47 -1.75 10.57 9.99
CA LEU A 47 -1.24 10.37 8.65
C LEU A 47 -2.05 11.25 7.68
N ASN A 48 -1.37 12.16 7.00
CA ASN A 48 -1.97 12.93 5.91
C ASN A 48 -1.77 12.18 4.58
N PRO A 49 -2.78 11.45 4.07
CA PRO A 49 -2.65 10.66 2.85
C PRO A 49 -2.22 11.49 1.64
N SER A 50 -2.73 12.72 1.55
CA SER A 50 -2.40 13.62 0.44
C SER A 50 -0.95 14.12 0.52
N GLY A 51 -0.39 14.29 1.71
CA GLY A 51 1.01 14.66 1.92
C GLY A 51 1.94 13.53 1.49
N ILE A 52 1.64 12.28 1.91
CA ILE A 52 2.41 11.10 1.54
C ILE A 52 2.44 10.93 0.01
N VAL A 53 1.28 10.96 -0.64
CA VAL A 53 1.19 10.76 -2.10
C VAL A 53 1.92 11.88 -2.86
N ARG A 54 1.83 13.13 -2.41
CA ARG A 54 2.58 14.24 -3.02
C ARG A 54 4.09 14.06 -2.89
N LEU A 55 4.55 13.62 -1.72
CA LEU A 55 5.97 13.34 -1.51
C LEU A 55 6.46 12.21 -2.43
N LEU A 56 5.73 11.09 -2.48
CA LEU A 56 6.08 9.96 -3.36
C LEU A 56 6.08 10.38 -4.84
N GLY A 57 5.07 11.15 -5.27
CA GLY A 57 5.01 11.68 -6.63
C GLY A 57 6.16 12.64 -6.97
N ALA A 58 6.54 13.51 -6.03
CA ALA A 58 7.66 14.43 -6.21
C ALA A 58 9.00 13.67 -6.30
N MET A 59 9.18 12.61 -5.49
CA MET A 59 10.38 11.76 -5.54
C MET A 59 10.45 11.01 -6.88
N ALA A 60 9.35 10.39 -7.33
CA ALA A 60 9.30 9.72 -8.63
C ALA A 60 9.62 10.70 -9.77
N PHE A 61 8.99 11.87 -9.78
CA PHE A 61 9.25 12.91 -10.77
C PHE A 61 10.73 13.34 -10.79
N PHE A 62 11.33 13.54 -9.62
CA PHE A 62 12.76 13.88 -9.52
C PHE A 62 13.66 12.79 -10.10
N LEU A 63 13.40 11.51 -9.77
CA LEU A 63 14.20 10.38 -10.25
C LEU A 63 14.08 10.23 -11.77
N VAL A 64 12.87 10.32 -12.32
CA VAL A 64 12.62 10.28 -13.76
C VAL A 64 13.34 11.44 -14.47
N LEU A 65 13.22 12.66 -13.94
CA LEU A 65 13.90 13.83 -14.52
C LEU A 65 15.41 13.70 -14.47
N ALA A 66 15.97 13.23 -13.35
CA ALA A 66 17.39 12.99 -13.19
C ALA A 66 17.89 11.93 -14.19
N SER A 67 17.12 10.85 -14.39
CA SER A 67 17.42 9.83 -15.40
C SER A 67 17.43 10.42 -16.81
N ILE A 68 16.40 11.16 -17.21
CA ILE A 68 16.32 11.79 -18.54
C ILE A 68 17.49 12.74 -18.77
N VAL A 69 17.79 13.61 -17.81
CA VAL A 69 18.91 14.57 -17.91
C VAL A 69 20.24 13.83 -18.02
N GLY A 70 20.45 12.79 -17.22
CA GLY A 70 21.65 11.96 -17.27
C GLY A 70 21.83 11.29 -18.63
N GLN A 71 20.79 10.69 -19.17
CA GLN A 71 20.83 10.02 -20.47
C GLN A 71 21.06 11.01 -21.62
N LEU A 72 20.34 12.14 -21.63
CA LEU A 72 20.58 13.19 -22.63
C LEU A 72 22.02 13.70 -22.57
N SER A 73 22.56 13.91 -21.37
CA SER A 73 23.96 14.31 -21.20
C SER A 73 24.90 13.26 -21.82
N LEU A 74 24.71 11.97 -21.47
CA LEU A 74 25.55 10.88 -21.99
C LEU A 74 25.56 10.82 -23.53
N TYR A 75 24.37 10.88 -24.15
CA TYR A 75 24.24 10.77 -25.60
C TYR A 75 24.63 12.05 -26.37
N LEU A 76 24.60 13.23 -25.73
CA LEU A 76 24.96 14.50 -26.38
C LEU A 76 26.45 14.88 -26.19
N THR A 77 27.05 14.53 -25.02
CA THR A 77 28.42 14.97 -24.68
C THR A 77 29.44 13.84 -24.71
N GLY A 78 29.02 12.58 -24.82
CA GLY A 78 29.90 11.41 -24.80
C GLY A 78 30.26 10.92 -23.38
N PRO A 79 30.91 9.73 -23.27
CA PRO A 79 31.01 8.99 -22.01
C PRO A 79 32.06 9.48 -21.01
N ASP A 80 32.87 10.52 -21.32
CA ASP A 80 34.19 10.68 -20.70
C ASP A 80 34.24 11.16 -19.24
N HIS A 81 33.13 11.63 -18.59
CA HIS A 81 33.27 12.22 -17.26
C HIS A 81 32.12 12.02 -16.23
N ILE A 82 31.01 11.34 -16.55
CA ILE A 82 29.82 11.33 -15.64
C ILE A 82 29.25 9.95 -15.42
N ASP A 83 29.86 8.87 -15.86
CA ASP A 83 29.28 7.52 -15.92
C ASP A 83 28.71 7.01 -14.59
N THR A 84 29.42 7.24 -13.47
CA THR A 84 28.99 6.72 -12.17
C THR A 84 27.73 7.42 -11.63
N LEU A 85 27.66 8.76 -11.78
CA LEU A 85 26.49 9.52 -11.33
C LEU A 85 25.25 9.23 -12.20
N ILE A 86 25.46 9.09 -13.52
CA ILE A 86 24.38 8.73 -14.44
C ILE A 86 23.82 7.35 -14.08
N GLN A 87 24.66 6.36 -13.83
CA GLN A 87 24.24 5.01 -13.44
C GLN A 87 23.43 4.99 -12.13
N LEU A 88 23.74 5.86 -11.16
CA LEU A 88 22.98 5.96 -9.91
C LEU A 88 21.53 6.43 -10.09
N PHE A 89 21.25 7.16 -11.19
CA PHE A 89 19.93 7.66 -11.50
C PHE A 89 19.33 7.08 -12.78
N TYR A 90 20.08 6.25 -13.51
CA TYR A 90 19.59 5.63 -14.74
C TYR A 90 18.48 4.64 -14.41
N ILE A 91 17.28 4.96 -14.82
CA ILE A 91 16.06 4.30 -14.35
C ILE A 91 15.97 2.82 -14.76
N ASP A 92 16.56 2.46 -15.91
CA ASP A 92 16.65 1.10 -16.46
C ASP A 92 17.87 0.31 -15.93
N ALA A 93 18.70 0.92 -15.06
CA ALA A 93 19.84 0.24 -14.46
C ALA A 93 19.49 -0.36 -13.09
N GLU A 94 20.21 -1.41 -12.74
CA GLU A 94 20.02 -2.16 -11.50
C GLU A 94 20.71 -1.51 -10.29
N ARG A 95 20.19 -1.79 -9.08
CA ARG A 95 20.83 -1.49 -7.78
C ARG A 95 21.17 0.00 -7.59
N ASN A 96 20.29 0.84 -8.03
CA ASN A 96 20.42 2.29 -7.99
C ASN A 96 19.24 2.94 -7.22
N PHE A 97 19.18 4.28 -7.20
CA PHE A 97 18.13 5.00 -6.50
C PHE A 97 16.72 4.73 -7.04
N PRO A 98 16.47 4.70 -8.36
CA PRO A 98 15.16 4.31 -8.90
C PRO A 98 14.71 2.92 -8.45
N THR A 99 15.56 1.88 -8.60
CA THR A 99 15.23 0.50 -8.18
C THR A 99 14.90 0.42 -6.69
N ILE A 100 15.69 1.08 -5.83
CA ILE A 100 15.40 1.13 -4.39
C ILE A 100 14.05 1.80 -4.14
N PHE A 101 13.76 2.89 -4.85
CA PHE A 101 12.51 3.62 -4.68
C PHE A 101 11.30 2.80 -5.14
N SER A 102 11.36 2.15 -6.31
CA SER A 102 10.30 1.26 -6.82
C SER A 102 10.06 0.08 -5.87
N THR A 103 11.14 -0.58 -5.40
CA THR A 103 11.06 -1.63 -4.38
C THR A 103 10.35 -1.15 -3.11
N LEU A 104 10.69 0.05 -2.61
CA LEU A 104 10.06 0.63 -1.42
C LEU A 104 8.59 1.00 -1.66
N LEU A 105 8.21 1.47 -2.84
CA LEU A 105 6.81 1.72 -3.20
C LEU A 105 5.99 0.42 -3.12
N LEU A 106 6.47 -0.65 -3.73
CA LEU A 106 5.79 -1.96 -3.74
C LEU A 106 5.72 -2.56 -2.33
N LEU A 107 6.80 -2.47 -1.56
CA LEU A 107 6.84 -2.90 -0.16
C LEU A 107 5.85 -2.10 0.69
N PHE A 108 5.77 -0.78 0.51
CA PHE A 108 4.83 0.06 1.23
C PHE A 108 3.38 -0.29 0.88
N ALA A 109 3.07 -0.55 -0.41
CA ALA A 109 1.76 -1.05 -0.81
C ALA A 109 1.43 -2.39 -0.15
N SER A 110 2.39 -3.34 -0.11
CA SER A 110 2.24 -4.62 0.58
C SER A 110 1.93 -4.45 2.06
N LEU A 111 2.64 -3.56 2.77
CA LEU A 111 2.40 -3.30 4.19
C LEU A 111 1.03 -2.68 4.45
N LEU A 112 0.55 -1.77 3.59
CA LEU A 112 -0.81 -1.22 3.69
C LEU A 112 -1.87 -2.32 3.48
N LEU A 113 -1.67 -3.20 2.51
CA LEU A 113 -2.54 -4.36 2.27
C LEU A 113 -2.54 -5.34 3.45
N LEU A 114 -1.37 -5.58 4.06
CA LEU A 114 -1.26 -6.38 5.27
C LEU A 114 -2.03 -5.76 6.43
N ALA A 115 -1.92 -4.44 6.61
CA ALA A 115 -2.67 -3.73 7.64
C ALA A 115 -4.19 -3.89 7.43
N ILE A 116 -4.67 -3.74 6.19
CA ILE A 116 -6.07 -3.98 5.83
C ILE A 116 -6.47 -5.42 6.15
N THR A 117 -5.66 -6.40 5.75
CA THR A 117 -5.88 -7.83 6.02
C THR A 117 -6.06 -8.11 7.52
N LEU A 118 -5.19 -7.54 8.36
CA LEU A 118 -5.26 -7.72 9.80
C LEU A 118 -6.50 -7.10 10.43
N VAL A 119 -6.95 -5.94 9.92
CA VAL A 119 -8.19 -5.30 10.37
C VAL A 119 -9.41 -6.11 9.93
N GLU A 120 -9.47 -6.52 8.65
CA GLU A 120 -10.56 -7.34 8.11
C GLU A 120 -10.66 -8.70 8.83
N ARG A 121 -9.54 -9.32 9.17
CA ARG A 121 -9.49 -10.57 9.95
C ARG A 121 -10.13 -10.38 11.33
N ARG A 122 -9.88 -9.25 12.00
CA ARG A 122 -10.48 -8.95 13.31
C ARG A 122 -11.97 -8.68 13.23
N ARG A 123 -12.47 -8.21 12.07
CA ARG A 123 -13.89 -7.95 11.81
C ARG A 123 -14.65 -9.15 11.27
N ALA A 124 -13.97 -10.31 11.13
CA ALA A 124 -14.51 -11.49 10.47
C ALA A 124 -15.03 -11.19 9.04
N GLY A 125 -14.35 -10.28 8.33
CA GLY A 125 -14.68 -9.90 6.96
C GLY A 125 -14.55 -11.07 5.98
N SER A 126 -15.36 -11.08 4.93
CA SER A 126 -15.35 -12.16 3.92
C SER A 126 -14.18 -12.10 2.95
N ALA A 127 -13.51 -10.96 2.81
CA ALA A 127 -12.46 -10.71 1.82
C ALA A 127 -11.02 -10.81 2.38
N VAL A 128 -10.84 -11.44 3.55
CA VAL A 128 -9.52 -11.55 4.22
C VAL A 128 -8.49 -12.24 3.34
N SER A 129 -8.88 -13.31 2.64
CA SER A 129 -7.99 -14.04 1.72
C SER A 129 -7.55 -13.21 0.54
N ASP A 130 -8.45 -12.40 -0.02
CA ASP A 130 -8.15 -11.56 -1.19
C ASP A 130 -7.16 -10.45 -0.82
N TRP A 131 -7.37 -9.77 0.31
CA TRP A 131 -6.43 -8.78 0.83
C TRP A 131 -5.07 -9.38 1.18
N ALA A 132 -5.05 -10.58 1.78
CA ALA A 132 -3.80 -11.29 2.11
C ALA A 132 -3.03 -11.68 0.85
N LEU A 133 -3.73 -12.21 -0.17
CA LEU A 133 -3.10 -12.60 -1.43
C LEU A 133 -2.57 -11.37 -2.19
N LEU A 134 -3.29 -10.25 -2.20
CA LEU A 134 -2.78 -8.99 -2.75
C LEU A 134 -1.53 -8.53 -1.99
N SER A 135 -1.53 -8.58 -0.65
CA SER A 135 -0.35 -8.23 0.15
C SER A 135 0.86 -9.09 -0.21
N LEU A 136 0.66 -10.40 -0.31
CA LEU A 136 1.72 -11.33 -0.71
C LEU A 136 2.20 -11.06 -2.14
N GLY A 137 1.26 -10.80 -3.07
CA GLY A 137 1.59 -10.46 -4.46
C GLY A 137 2.49 -9.23 -4.56
N PHE A 138 2.14 -8.15 -3.86
CA PHE A 138 2.97 -6.93 -3.81
C PHE A 138 4.31 -7.15 -3.10
N LEU A 139 4.37 -8.04 -2.11
CA LEU A 139 5.65 -8.43 -1.50
C LEU A 139 6.53 -9.19 -2.48
N CYS A 140 5.95 -10.10 -3.26
CA CYS A 140 6.68 -10.81 -4.33
C CYS A 140 7.15 -9.85 -5.41
N MET A 141 6.32 -8.88 -5.83
CA MET A 141 6.72 -7.83 -6.78
C MET A 141 7.86 -6.97 -6.23
N ALA A 142 7.82 -6.58 -4.96
CA ALA A 142 8.92 -5.85 -4.31
C ALA A 142 10.21 -6.68 -4.26
N ALA A 143 10.09 -7.97 -4.04
CA ALA A 143 11.24 -8.88 -4.08
C ALA A 143 11.78 -9.04 -5.51
N ASP A 144 10.89 -9.16 -6.49
CA ASP A 144 11.26 -9.24 -7.90
C ASP A 144 11.99 -7.99 -8.37
N GLU A 145 11.48 -6.81 -8.04
CA GLU A 145 12.10 -5.51 -8.32
C GLU A 145 13.51 -5.39 -7.73
N GLY A 146 13.69 -5.80 -6.46
CA GLY A 146 14.99 -5.72 -5.79
C GLY A 146 16.01 -6.78 -6.22
N TRP A 147 15.57 -7.95 -6.65
CA TRP A 147 16.43 -9.09 -7.02
C TRP A 147 16.33 -9.53 -8.47
N GLN A 148 15.44 -8.92 -9.27
CA GLN A 148 15.28 -9.12 -10.72
C GLN A 148 15.10 -10.59 -11.11
N PHE A 149 14.15 -11.25 -10.46
CA PHE A 149 13.87 -12.65 -10.75
C PHE A 149 13.33 -12.84 -12.17
N HIS A 150 12.51 -11.88 -12.67
CA HIS A 150 11.97 -11.91 -14.04
C HIS A 150 13.06 -11.89 -15.09
N GLU A 151 14.13 -11.10 -14.92
CA GLU A 151 15.26 -11.10 -15.84
C GLU A 151 16.01 -12.45 -15.86
N ARG A 152 16.11 -13.09 -14.69
CA ARG A 152 16.72 -14.42 -14.60
C ARG A 152 15.92 -15.49 -15.33
N LEU A 153 14.63 -15.27 -15.57
CA LEU A 153 13.78 -16.15 -16.36
C LEU A 153 14.07 -16.04 -17.87
N MET A 154 14.71 -14.98 -18.35
CA MET A 154 15.01 -14.80 -19.78
C MET A 154 15.79 -15.99 -20.35
N LYS A 155 16.90 -16.36 -19.73
CA LYS A 155 17.74 -17.48 -20.22
C LYS A 155 17.03 -18.82 -20.27
N PRO A 156 16.32 -19.28 -19.21
CA PRO A 156 15.48 -20.47 -19.28
C PRO A 156 14.40 -20.41 -20.36
N MET A 157 13.75 -19.25 -20.52
CA MET A 157 12.69 -19.08 -21.52
C MET A 157 13.21 -19.14 -22.95
N TYR A 158 14.35 -18.52 -23.27
CA TYR A 158 15.00 -18.66 -24.57
C TYR A 158 15.32 -20.13 -24.90
N ARG A 159 15.83 -20.88 -23.91
CA ARG A 159 16.10 -22.32 -24.08
C ARG A 159 14.85 -23.13 -24.31
N LEU A 160 13.76 -22.81 -23.59
CA LEU A 160 12.48 -23.52 -23.71
C LEU A 160 11.82 -23.26 -25.05
N LEU A 161 11.88 -22.04 -25.56
CA LEU A 161 11.25 -21.61 -26.81
C LEU A 161 12.06 -22.04 -28.04
N GLY A 162 13.37 -22.31 -27.88
CA GLY A 162 14.25 -22.77 -28.96
C GLY A 162 14.45 -21.74 -30.08
N VAL A 163 14.16 -20.47 -29.84
CA VAL A 163 14.18 -19.38 -30.84
C VAL A 163 15.05 -18.25 -30.32
N GLU A 164 15.94 -17.71 -31.18
CA GLU A 164 16.82 -16.59 -30.84
C GLU A 164 16.20 -15.22 -31.12
N ASN A 165 15.22 -15.12 -32.02
CA ASN A 165 14.54 -13.90 -32.42
C ASN A 165 13.03 -14.01 -32.10
N LEU A 166 12.64 -13.42 -30.97
CA LEU A 166 11.24 -13.48 -30.49
C LEU A 166 10.44 -12.21 -30.85
N GLY A 167 11.01 -11.26 -31.56
CA GLY A 167 10.34 -10.03 -31.99
C GLY A 167 9.79 -9.21 -30.82
N ILE A 168 8.46 -9.12 -30.69
CA ILE A 168 7.82 -8.40 -29.57
C ILE A 168 8.05 -9.08 -28.22
N PHE A 169 8.43 -10.34 -28.17
CA PHE A 169 8.80 -11.09 -26.98
C PHE A 169 10.33 -11.17 -26.81
N TYR A 170 11.05 -10.15 -27.26
CA TYR A 170 12.50 -10.01 -27.05
C TYR A 170 12.88 -10.23 -25.58
N PHE A 171 12.04 -9.79 -24.66
CA PHE A 171 12.11 -10.13 -23.25
C PHE A 171 11.10 -11.25 -22.93
N PRO A 172 11.49 -12.53 -23.02
CA PRO A 172 10.54 -13.66 -23.02
C PRO A 172 9.88 -13.93 -21.68
N TRP A 173 10.32 -13.30 -20.59
CA TRP A 173 9.67 -13.34 -19.28
C TRP A 173 8.24 -12.75 -19.33
N VAL A 174 7.97 -11.86 -20.29
CA VAL A 174 6.65 -11.25 -20.51
C VAL A 174 5.58 -12.30 -20.80
N ILE A 175 5.96 -13.43 -21.42
CA ILE A 175 5.01 -14.53 -21.74
C ILE A 175 4.39 -15.10 -20.45
N PRO A 176 5.16 -15.63 -19.48
CA PRO A 176 4.59 -16.04 -18.20
C PRO A 176 4.00 -14.88 -17.41
N GLY A 177 4.52 -13.65 -17.58
CA GLY A 177 3.97 -12.44 -16.98
C GLY A 177 2.53 -12.16 -17.42
N ILE A 178 2.26 -12.20 -18.72
CA ILE A 178 0.88 -12.07 -19.28
C ILE A 178 -0.02 -13.18 -18.74
N ALA A 179 0.43 -14.43 -18.72
CA ALA A 179 -0.36 -15.53 -18.17
C ALA A 179 -0.72 -15.29 -16.70
N LEU A 180 0.24 -14.84 -15.90
CA LEU A 180 0.01 -14.51 -14.49
C LEU A 180 -1.00 -13.37 -14.33
N VAL A 181 -0.87 -12.29 -15.11
CA VAL A 181 -1.81 -11.14 -15.08
C VAL A 181 -3.22 -11.59 -15.42
N LEU A 182 -3.41 -12.45 -16.42
CA LEU A 182 -4.72 -12.98 -16.80
C LEU A 182 -5.32 -13.84 -15.67
N VAL A 183 -4.55 -14.76 -15.10
CA VAL A 183 -5.00 -15.60 -13.99
C VAL A 183 -5.38 -14.77 -12.77
N LEU A 184 -4.55 -13.83 -12.36
CA LEU A 184 -4.83 -12.95 -11.23
C LEU A 184 -6.01 -12.01 -11.52
N GLY A 185 -6.12 -11.48 -12.74
CA GLY A 185 -7.24 -10.66 -13.17
C GLY A 185 -8.57 -11.40 -13.09
N LEU A 186 -8.61 -12.66 -13.54
CA LEU A 186 -9.78 -13.52 -13.41
C LEU A 186 -10.09 -13.84 -11.93
N TYR A 187 -9.09 -14.19 -11.15
CA TYR A 187 -9.24 -14.47 -9.73
C TYR A 187 -9.82 -13.27 -8.97
N PHE A 188 -9.21 -12.10 -9.12
CA PHE A 188 -9.62 -10.88 -8.41
C PHE A 188 -10.84 -10.17 -9.01
N SER A 189 -11.38 -10.64 -10.14
CA SER A 189 -12.53 -10.00 -10.80
C SER A 189 -13.74 -9.84 -9.86
N LYS A 190 -14.12 -10.91 -9.15
CA LYS A 190 -15.24 -10.88 -8.19
C LYS A 190 -14.94 -9.96 -7.00
N PHE A 191 -13.74 -10.03 -6.45
CA PHE A 191 -13.29 -9.15 -5.37
C PHE A 191 -13.38 -7.67 -5.78
N LEU A 192 -12.86 -7.31 -6.94
CA LEU A 192 -12.91 -5.94 -7.47
C LEU A 192 -14.35 -5.44 -7.65
N LEU A 193 -15.28 -6.30 -8.11
CA LEU A 193 -16.68 -5.93 -8.27
C LEU A 193 -17.38 -5.64 -6.94
N HIS A 194 -16.95 -6.25 -5.83
CA HIS A 194 -17.50 -6.01 -4.50
C HIS A 194 -16.90 -4.77 -3.81
N LEU A 195 -15.78 -4.23 -4.31
CA LEU A 195 -15.22 -2.99 -3.77
C LEU A 195 -16.10 -1.77 -4.07
N PRO A 196 -16.10 -0.75 -3.18
CA PRO A 196 -16.74 0.53 -3.45
C PRO A 196 -16.29 1.10 -4.81
N ALA A 197 -17.21 1.68 -5.57
CA ALA A 197 -16.96 2.10 -6.96
C ALA A 197 -15.73 3.02 -7.11
N LYS A 198 -15.51 3.93 -6.14
CA LYS A 198 -14.34 4.82 -6.09
C LYS A 198 -13.03 4.02 -5.96
N THR A 199 -12.98 3.07 -5.02
CA THR A 199 -11.81 2.21 -4.78
C THR A 199 -11.54 1.33 -5.98
N ARG A 200 -12.57 0.66 -6.52
CA ARG A 200 -12.48 -0.17 -7.72
C ARG A 200 -11.88 0.60 -8.90
N ARG A 201 -12.41 1.80 -9.21
CA ARG A 201 -11.90 2.62 -10.30
C ARG A 201 -10.41 2.96 -10.11
N ASN A 202 -10.01 3.32 -8.90
CA ASN A 202 -8.61 3.66 -8.62
C ASN A 202 -7.70 2.42 -8.70
N PHE A 203 -8.18 1.23 -8.27
CA PHE A 203 -7.43 -0.02 -8.41
C PHE A 203 -7.25 -0.40 -9.87
N LEU A 204 -8.31 -0.26 -10.67
CA LEU A 204 -8.22 -0.50 -12.12
C LEU A 204 -7.27 0.48 -12.80
N LEU A 205 -7.33 1.77 -12.46
CA LEU A 205 -6.40 2.75 -12.99
C LEU A 205 -4.95 2.43 -12.61
N ALA A 206 -4.70 2.10 -11.33
CA ALA A 206 -3.37 1.72 -10.86
C ALA A 206 -2.84 0.48 -11.58
N GLY A 207 -3.67 -0.56 -11.70
CA GLY A 207 -3.32 -1.78 -12.42
C GLY A 207 -3.07 -1.54 -13.91
N THR A 208 -3.88 -0.69 -14.56
CA THR A 208 -3.68 -0.34 -15.97
C THR A 208 -2.36 0.41 -16.18
N LEU A 209 -2.00 1.34 -15.29
CA LEU A 209 -0.72 2.04 -15.38
C LEU A 209 0.46 1.09 -15.17
N TYR A 210 0.42 0.29 -14.09
CA TYR A 210 1.51 -0.62 -13.75
C TYR A 210 1.71 -1.70 -14.82
N ILE A 211 0.64 -2.43 -15.18
CA ILE A 211 0.70 -3.49 -16.20
C ILE A 211 0.96 -2.90 -17.59
N GLY A 212 0.47 -1.68 -17.84
CA GLY A 212 0.72 -0.94 -19.07
C GLY A 212 2.21 -0.62 -19.25
N GLY A 213 2.94 -0.29 -18.18
CA GLY A 213 4.40 -0.22 -18.15
C GLY A 213 5.01 -1.60 -18.32
N ALA A 214 4.95 -2.42 -17.27
CA ALA A 214 5.65 -3.69 -17.12
C ALA A 214 5.38 -4.74 -18.22
N VAL A 215 4.26 -4.65 -18.92
CA VAL A 215 3.92 -5.58 -20.02
C VAL A 215 3.73 -4.83 -21.32
N GLY A 216 2.96 -3.73 -21.31
CA GLY A 216 2.58 -3.04 -22.54
C GLY A 216 3.75 -2.30 -23.18
N VAL A 217 4.47 -1.49 -22.42
CA VAL A 217 5.64 -0.78 -22.92
C VAL A 217 6.81 -1.73 -23.12
N GLU A 218 7.02 -2.72 -22.23
CA GLU A 218 8.03 -3.75 -22.37
C GLU A 218 7.95 -4.51 -23.70
N LEU A 219 6.74 -4.83 -24.20
CA LEU A 219 6.57 -5.42 -25.53
C LEU A 219 7.03 -4.48 -26.66
N ILE A 220 6.80 -3.18 -26.52
CA ILE A 220 7.24 -2.15 -27.48
C ILE A 220 8.76 -2.02 -27.40
N THR A 221 9.30 -1.91 -26.19
CA THR A 221 10.73 -1.80 -25.91
C THR A 221 11.48 -3.03 -26.42
N GLY A 222 10.92 -4.23 -26.19
CA GLY A 222 11.46 -5.48 -26.69
C GLY A 222 11.49 -5.54 -28.23
N ARG A 223 10.39 -5.14 -28.89
CA ARG A 223 10.38 -5.07 -30.37
C ARG A 223 11.39 -4.05 -30.89
N TYR A 224 11.54 -2.93 -30.21
CA TYR A 224 12.54 -1.94 -30.60
C TYR A 224 13.97 -2.47 -30.42
N ALA A 225 14.25 -3.14 -29.28
CA ALA A 225 15.54 -3.74 -28.97
C ALA A 225 15.94 -4.83 -29.99
N ASP A 226 14.99 -5.65 -30.40
CA ASP A 226 15.18 -6.71 -31.42
C ASP A 226 15.68 -6.18 -32.76
N VAL A 227 15.25 -4.97 -33.15
CA VAL A 227 15.59 -4.37 -34.45
C VAL A 227 16.78 -3.41 -34.37
N ASN A 228 16.85 -2.61 -33.29
CA ASN A 228 17.77 -1.45 -33.19
C ASN A 228 18.82 -1.62 -32.09
N GLY A 229 18.74 -2.70 -31.30
CA GLY A 229 19.59 -2.90 -30.11
C GLY A 229 19.18 -2.02 -28.94
N MET A 230 19.81 -2.27 -27.78
CA MET A 230 19.50 -1.61 -26.51
C MET A 230 20.34 -0.37 -26.23
N TYR A 231 21.49 -0.19 -26.93
CA TYR A 231 22.45 0.88 -26.63
C TYR A 231 22.20 2.14 -27.46
N ASN A 232 21.02 2.78 -27.27
CA ASN A 232 20.69 4.03 -27.92
C ASN A 232 19.65 4.82 -27.11
N LEU A 233 19.58 6.14 -27.36
CA LEU A 233 18.70 7.07 -26.63
C LEU A 233 17.24 6.68 -26.70
N THR A 234 16.75 6.19 -27.86
CA THR A 234 15.34 5.83 -28.02
C THR A 234 14.96 4.65 -27.12
N TYR A 235 15.80 3.62 -27.06
CA TYR A 235 15.60 2.51 -26.13
C TYR A 235 15.53 3.03 -24.68
N SER A 236 16.50 3.83 -24.27
CA SER A 236 16.57 4.38 -22.92
C SER A 236 15.35 5.26 -22.58
N MET A 237 14.79 5.99 -23.55
CA MET A 237 13.55 6.75 -23.32
C MET A 237 12.33 5.84 -23.22
N LEU A 238 12.24 4.75 -23.99
CA LEU A 238 11.16 3.76 -23.87
C LEU A 238 11.20 3.11 -22.48
N ALA A 239 12.34 2.64 -22.02
CA ALA A 239 12.51 2.11 -20.66
C ALA A 239 12.16 3.15 -19.58
N THR A 240 12.52 4.42 -19.80
CA THR A 240 12.10 5.50 -18.88
C THR A 240 10.57 5.69 -18.81
N VAL A 241 9.86 5.55 -19.93
CA VAL A 241 8.40 5.60 -19.94
C VAL A 241 7.80 4.40 -19.20
N GLU A 242 8.34 3.22 -19.42
CA GLU A 242 7.97 1.97 -18.77
C GLU A 242 8.02 2.10 -17.24
N GLU A 243 9.18 2.38 -16.71
CA GLU A 243 9.45 2.55 -15.28
C GLU A 243 8.61 3.69 -14.66
N SER A 244 8.43 4.79 -15.41
CA SER A 244 7.60 5.90 -14.96
C SER A 244 6.13 5.48 -14.79
N LEU A 245 5.62 4.64 -15.66
CA LEU A 245 4.25 4.11 -15.57
C LEU A 245 4.09 3.15 -14.40
N GLU A 246 5.10 2.33 -14.11
CA GLU A 246 5.09 1.43 -12.97
C GLU A 246 5.10 2.19 -11.64
N MET A 247 6.01 3.16 -11.49
CA MET A 247 6.02 4.04 -10.31
C MET A 247 4.70 4.79 -10.15
N ALA A 248 4.14 5.34 -11.24
CA ALA A 248 2.86 6.03 -11.21
C ALA A 248 1.72 5.08 -10.80
N GLY A 249 1.69 3.87 -11.34
CA GLY A 249 0.74 2.82 -10.98
C GLY A 249 0.80 2.48 -9.49
N ALA A 250 2.02 2.23 -8.97
CA ALA A 250 2.25 1.94 -7.55
C ALA A 250 1.80 3.11 -6.65
N ILE A 251 2.11 4.36 -7.01
CA ILE A 251 1.70 5.56 -6.24
C ILE A 251 0.18 5.73 -6.26
N VAL A 252 -0.47 5.54 -7.41
CA VAL A 252 -1.95 5.58 -7.52
C VAL A 252 -2.58 4.48 -6.68
N PHE A 253 -1.99 3.29 -6.64
CA PHE A 253 -2.45 2.20 -5.81
C PHE A 253 -2.31 2.50 -4.32
N ILE A 254 -1.15 3.00 -3.87
CA ILE A 254 -0.92 3.46 -2.49
C ILE A 254 -1.96 4.52 -2.09
N ARG A 255 -2.22 5.50 -2.97
CA ARG A 255 -3.27 6.50 -2.74
C ARG A 255 -4.64 5.87 -2.55
N ALA A 256 -4.97 4.87 -3.37
CA ALA A 256 -6.24 4.17 -3.28
C ALA A 256 -6.38 3.38 -1.96
N LEU A 257 -5.30 2.72 -1.51
CA LEU A 257 -5.26 2.00 -0.23
C LEU A 257 -5.39 2.96 0.96
N LEU A 258 -4.65 4.06 0.96
CA LEU A 258 -4.75 5.07 2.02
C LEU A 258 -6.16 5.67 2.09
N ALA A 259 -6.77 5.98 0.94
CA ALA A 259 -8.15 6.45 0.88
C ALA A 259 -9.12 5.38 1.39
N TYR A 260 -8.95 4.11 1.01
CA TYR A 260 -9.76 3.00 1.49
C TYR A 260 -9.67 2.86 3.01
N ILE A 261 -8.47 2.97 3.58
CA ILE A 261 -8.24 2.91 5.04
C ILE A 261 -9.00 4.05 5.74
N VAL A 262 -8.88 5.28 5.25
CA VAL A 262 -9.56 6.44 5.84
C VAL A 262 -11.09 6.34 5.72
N ASP A 263 -11.59 5.91 4.56
CA ASP A 263 -13.03 5.83 4.29
C ASP A 263 -13.70 4.69 5.10
N ASN A 264 -13.00 3.58 5.38
CA ASN A 264 -13.59 2.38 5.99
C ASN A 264 -13.17 2.14 7.45
N TYR A 265 -12.08 2.74 7.92
CA TYR A 265 -11.52 2.50 9.26
C TYR A 265 -11.29 3.81 9.99
N ARG A 266 -12.36 4.43 10.50
CA ARG A 266 -12.33 5.74 11.19
C ARG A 266 -11.43 5.80 12.43
N GLU A 267 -11.09 4.64 13.05
CA GLU A 267 -10.18 4.55 14.20
C GLU A 267 -9.35 3.26 14.11
N VAL A 268 -8.19 3.30 13.50
CA VAL A 268 -7.20 2.23 13.68
C VAL A 268 -6.32 2.58 14.89
N ARG A 269 -6.70 2.09 16.07
CA ARG A 269 -5.86 2.16 17.27
C ARG A 269 -4.85 1.02 17.21
N LEU A 270 -3.62 1.31 16.81
CA LEU A 270 -2.50 0.39 16.96
C LEU A 270 -2.10 0.35 18.44
N ARG A 271 -2.57 -0.66 19.18
CA ARG A 271 -2.07 -0.95 20.52
C ARG A 271 -0.81 -1.81 20.38
N PHE A 272 0.33 -1.20 20.50
CA PHE A 272 1.56 -1.93 20.78
C PHE A 272 1.51 -2.36 22.26
N GLY A 273 1.15 -3.62 22.54
CA GLY A 273 1.25 -4.18 23.88
C GLY A 273 2.73 -4.29 24.23
N ALA A 274 3.21 -3.52 25.20
CA ALA A 274 4.48 -3.83 25.82
C ALA A 274 4.36 -5.22 26.44
N PHE A 275 5.27 -6.11 26.13
CA PHE A 275 5.42 -7.37 26.86
C PHE A 275 5.79 -6.99 28.30
N GLY A 276 4.81 -7.00 29.21
CA GLY A 276 5.07 -6.90 30.62
C GLY A 276 5.89 -8.12 31.07
N PRO A 277 6.86 -7.96 32.00
CA PRO A 277 7.59 -9.10 32.53
C PRO A 277 6.59 -10.06 33.15
N GLY A 278 6.61 -11.32 32.69
CA GLY A 278 5.76 -12.37 33.20
C GLY A 278 6.02 -12.55 34.71
N ASN A 279 4.94 -12.46 35.49
CA ASN A 279 4.96 -12.97 36.88
C ASN A 279 5.27 -14.47 36.83
N ARG A 280 6.40 -14.81 37.38
CA ARG A 280 6.72 -16.19 37.80
C ARG A 280 6.05 -16.45 39.14
#